data_20fa2d77ffd285522bbb38c706e0e50c
#
_entry.id   20fa2d77ffd285522bbb38c706e0e50c
#
_cell.length_a   1.000
_cell.length_b   1.000
_cell.length_c   1.000
_cell.angle_alpha   90.00
_cell.angle_beta   90.00
_cell.angle_gamma   90.00
#
_symmetry.space_group_name_H-M   'P 1'
#
loop_
_entity.id
_entity.type
_entity.pdbx_description
1 polymer ?
#
loop_
_entity_poly.entity_id
_entity_poly.type
_entity_poly.pdbx_seq_one_letter_code
_entity_poly.pdbx_strand_id
1 'polypeptide(L)'
;MRKLFIFSLLLIAISGINAQNRKLRANLLDKNNHSVMVVSHRGDWRNAPENSLQAIQNCIDMGVDMVEVDLKKTKDGHLIVMHDQTIDRTTTGKGKPENYTLEELRRFRLKNGAAHKTTHLIPTLEEVMLLCKGKILVNIDKGYDYFKEAYCILEKTGTVDQCVIKAGLPYEQVKVENGEVLDKVIFMPVINLNKEDAEKIIDSYQKH
;
A
#
# COMPACT_ATOMS: atom_id res chain seq x y z
N MET A 1 -8.15 -28.60 -29.25
CA MET A 1 -9.19 -27.58 -29.09
C MET A 1 -9.34 -27.09 -27.62
N ARG A 2 -9.37 -27.96 -26.61
CA ARG A 2 -9.50 -27.54 -25.16
C ARG A 2 -8.39 -26.60 -24.65
N LYS A 3 -7.13 -26.79 -25.08
CA LYS A 3 -6.00 -25.93 -24.64
C LYS A 3 -6.03 -24.51 -25.21
N LEU A 4 -6.59 -24.30 -26.42
CA LEU A 4 -6.73 -22.97 -27.02
C LEU A 4 -7.79 -22.11 -26.28
N PHE A 5 -8.87 -22.73 -25.82
CA PHE A 5 -9.97 -22.09 -25.12
C PHE A 5 -9.54 -21.58 -23.72
N ILE A 6 -8.69 -22.35 -23.02
CA ILE A 6 -8.16 -21.96 -21.69
C ILE A 6 -7.19 -20.77 -21.84
N PHE A 7 -6.39 -20.73 -22.92
CA PHE A 7 -5.45 -19.64 -23.16
C PHE A 7 -6.17 -18.32 -23.51
N SER A 8 -7.26 -18.37 -24.29
CA SER A 8 -8.06 -17.18 -24.62
C SER A 8 -8.82 -16.63 -23.41
N LEU A 9 -9.38 -17.47 -22.55
CA LEU A 9 -10.02 -17.08 -21.29
C LEU A 9 -9.04 -16.43 -20.32
N LEU A 10 -7.81 -16.93 -20.23
CA LEU A 10 -6.77 -16.36 -19.37
C LEU A 10 -6.33 -14.97 -19.88
N LEU A 11 -6.18 -14.77 -21.17
CA LEU A 11 -5.85 -13.49 -21.79
C LEU A 11 -6.95 -12.43 -21.58
N ILE A 12 -8.21 -12.81 -21.65
CA ILE A 12 -9.36 -11.94 -21.42
C ILE A 12 -9.42 -11.51 -19.93
N ALA A 13 -9.16 -12.44 -19.01
CA ALA A 13 -9.13 -12.13 -17.58
C ALA A 13 -7.99 -11.15 -17.23
N ILE A 14 -6.79 -11.35 -17.77
CA ILE A 14 -5.64 -10.46 -17.54
C ILE A 14 -5.89 -9.05 -18.13
N SER A 15 -6.52 -8.97 -19.30
CA SER A 15 -6.86 -7.67 -19.92
C SER A 15 -7.93 -6.91 -19.13
N GLY A 16 -8.91 -7.61 -18.55
CA GLY A 16 -9.95 -7.03 -17.69
C GLY A 16 -9.39 -6.45 -16.38
N ILE A 17 -8.50 -7.17 -15.71
CA ILE A 17 -7.84 -6.75 -14.48
C ILE A 17 -7.01 -5.46 -14.71
N ASN A 18 -6.21 -5.42 -15.77
CA ASN A 18 -5.45 -4.22 -16.12
C ASN A 18 -6.35 -3.02 -16.52
N ALA A 19 -7.55 -3.27 -17.04
CA ALA A 19 -8.49 -2.20 -17.40
C ALA A 19 -9.10 -1.54 -16.15
N GLN A 20 -9.45 -2.31 -15.11
CA GLN A 20 -9.98 -1.78 -13.85
C GLN A 20 -8.96 -0.86 -13.16
N ASN A 21 -7.73 -1.32 -13.00
CA ASN A 21 -6.68 -0.52 -12.36
C ASN A 21 -6.38 0.77 -13.13
N ARG A 22 -6.31 0.71 -14.47
CA ARG A 22 -6.15 1.90 -15.30
C ARG A 22 -7.28 2.90 -15.13
N LYS A 23 -8.53 2.42 -14.99
CA LYS A 23 -9.69 3.29 -14.73
C LYS A 23 -9.59 3.95 -13.35
N LEU A 24 -9.28 3.20 -12.30
CA LEU A 24 -9.09 3.72 -10.95
C LEU A 24 -7.98 4.78 -10.90
N ARG A 25 -6.84 4.49 -11.53
CA ARG A 25 -5.73 5.45 -11.64
C ARG A 25 -6.12 6.70 -12.42
N ALA A 26 -6.82 6.56 -13.53
CA ALA A 26 -7.29 7.69 -14.31
C ALA A 26 -8.25 8.57 -13.48
N ASN A 27 -9.20 7.96 -12.77
CA ASN A 27 -10.11 8.67 -11.88
C ASN A 27 -9.38 9.43 -10.77
N LEU A 28 -8.33 8.82 -10.18
CA LEU A 28 -7.53 9.45 -9.12
C LEU A 28 -6.77 10.68 -9.62
N LEU A 29 -6.27 10.65 -10.85
CA LEU A 29 -5.42 11.70 -11.42
C LEU A 29 -6.21 12.76 -12.21
N ASP A 30 -7.48 12.55 -12.48
CA ASP A 30 -8.33 13.50 -13.21
C ASP A 30 -8.89 14.56 -12.24
N LYS A 31 -8.35 15.78 -12.34
CA LYS A 31 -8.81 16.94 -11.55
C LYS A 31 -10.28 17.33 -11.78
N ASN A 32 -10.88 16.87 -12.88
CA ASN A 32 -12.29 17.13 -13.20
C ASN A 32 -13.19 15.95 -12.80
N ASN A 33 -12.63 14.89 -12.22
CA ASN A 33 -13.42 13.78 -11.74
C ASN A 33 -14.15 14.15 -10.44
N HIS A 34 -15.47 14.06 -10.45
CA HIS A 34 -16.33 14.31 -9.28
C HIS A 34 -16.82 13.03 -8.60
N SER A 35 -16.36 11.87 -9.04
CA SER A 35 -16.73 10.60 -8.38
C SER A 35 -16.03 10.47 -7.03
N VAL A 36 -16.75 9.94 -6.05
CA VAL A 36 -16.18 9.60 -4.74
C VAL A 36 -15.35 8.32 -4.87
N MET A 37 -14.11 8.35 -4.41
CA MET A 37 -13.27 7.16 -4.26
C MET A 37 -13.31 6.67 -2.82
N VAL A 38 -13.53 5.37 -2.65
CA VAL A 38 -13.57 4.72 -1.32
C VAL A 38 -12.19 4.19 -0.99
N VAL A 39 -11.61 4.68 0.11
CA VAL A 39 -10.31 4.21 0.63
C VAL A 39 -10.51 3.46 1.93
N SER A 40 -10.09 2.20 1.98
CA SER A 40 -10.18 1.37 3.18
C SER A 40 -8.88 1.47 3.99
N HIS A 41 -8.96 2.04 5.19
CA HIS A 41 -7.84 2.22 6.11
C HIS A 41 -7.45 0.88 6.73
N ARG A 42 -6.24 0.40 6.45
CA ARG A 42 -5.68 -0.90 6.89
C ARG A 42 -6.48 -2.13 6.43
N GLY A 43 -7.21 -2.00 5.32
CA GLY A 43 -8.10 -3.04 4.83
C GLY A 43 -9.42 -3.17 5.61
N ASP A 44 -10.12 -4.28 5.42
CA ASP A 44 -11.37 -4.61 6.16
C ASP A 44 -11.03 -5.14 7.56
N TRP A 45 -10.56 -4.27 8.43
CA TRP A 45 -10.12 -4.59 9.79
C TRP A 45 -11.27 -5.04 10.73
N ARG A 46 -12.51 -4.90 10.32
CA ARG A 46 -13.67 -5.36 11.09
C ARG A 46 -13.86 -6.87 10.99
N ASN A 47 -13.62 -7.43 9.80
CA ASN A 47 -13.86 -8.85 9.52
C ASN A 47 -12.56 -9.68 9.48
N ALA A 48 -11.39 -9.03 9.38
CA ALA A 48 -10.08 -9.68 9.41
C ALA A 48 -9.09 -8.81 10.20
N PRO A 49 -7.89 -9.32 10.59
CA PRO A 49 -6.88 -8.49 11.22
C PRO A 49 -6.47 -7.33 10.32
N GLU A 50 -6.32 -6.11 10.89
CA GLU A 50 -5.81 -4.96 10.16
C GLU A 50 -4.48 -5.27 9.46
N ASN A 51 -4.25 -4.67 8.30
CA ASN A 51 -3.01 -4.85 7.54
C ASN A 51 -2.72 -6.33 7.15
N SER A 52 -3.70 -7.22 7.17
CA SER A 52 -3.55 -8.61 6.74
C SER A 52 -3.92 -8.80 5.27
N LEU A 53 -3.37 -9.84 4.63
CA LEU A 53 -3.77 -10.21 3.26
C LEU A 53 -5.28 -10.48 3.16
N GLN A 54 -5.90 -11.05 4.21
CA GLN A 54 -7.35 -11.29 4.22
C GLN A 54 -8.16 -9.99 4.26
N ALA A 55 -7.75 -9.01 5.09
CA ALA A 55 -8.42 -7.71 5.13
C ALA A 55 -8.36 -6.99 3.78
N ILE A 56 -7.23 -7.11 3.08
CA ILE A 56 -7.03 -6.56 1.73
C ILE A 56 -7.86 -7.33 0.70
N GLN A 57 -7.89 -8.67 0.77
CA GLN A 57 -8.71 -9.48 -0.13
C GLN A 57 -10.20 -9.13 0.00
N ASN A 58 -10.70 -8.95 1.23
CA ASN A 58 -12.07 -8.52 1.48
C ASN A 58 -12.38 -7.17 0.79
N CYS A 59 -11.45 -6.21 0.82
CA CYS A 59 -11.60 -4.93 0.11
C CYS A 59 -11.69 -5.12 -1.41
N ILE A 60 -10.87 -6.00 -1.97
CA ILE A 60 -10.92 -6.35 -3.40
C ILE A 60 -12.28 -6.95 -3.75
N ASP A 61 -12.76 -7.90 -2.95
CA ASP A 61 -14.03 -8.61 -3.18
C ASP A 61 -15.24 -7.68 -3.04
N MET A 62 -15.15 -6.66 -2.17
CA MET A 62 -16.17 -5.60 -2.02
C MET A 62 -16.12 -4.53 -3.13
N GLY A 63 -15.09 -4.53 -3.98
CA GLY A 63 -14.93 -3.51 -5.03
C GLY A 63 -14.51 -2.13 -4.50
N VAL A 64 -13.77 -2.09 -3.38
CA VAL A 64 -13.18 -0.84 -2.85
C VAL A 64 -12.15 -0.31 -3.84
N ASP A 65 -12.07 1.02 -4.04
CA ASP A 65 -11.20 1.64 -5.03
C ASP A 65 -9.72 1.62 -4.62
N MET A 66 -9.45 1.79 -3.33
CA MET A 66 -8.09 1.88 -2.79
C MET A 66 -8.03 1.27 -1.39
N VAL A 67 -6.96 0.54 -1.10
CA VAL A 67 -6.61 0.14 0.27
C VAL A 67 -5.43 0.95 0.76
N GLU A 68 -5.48 1.40 2.01
CA GLU A 68 -4.33 2.01 2.67
C GLU A 68 -3.65 0.96 3.55
N VAL A 69 -2.31 0.98 3.56
CA VAL A 69 -1.45 0.08 4.34
C VAL A 69 -0.24 0.82 4.91
N ASP A 70 0.23 0.37 6.06
CA ASP A 70 1.37 0.97 6.77
C ASP A 70 2.64 0.14 6.62
N LEU A 71 3.82 0.79 6.52
CA LEU A 71 5.10 0.08 6.42
C LEU A 71 5.92 0.11 7.70
N LYS A 72 6.61 -0.99 7.93
CA LYS A 72 7.72 -1.16 8.87
C LYS A 72 8.81 -2.00 8.21
N LYS A 73 10.02 -1.98 8.79
CA LYS A 73 11.14 -2.77 8.29
C LYS A 73 11.62 -3.75 9.36
N THR A 74 11.90 -4.97 8.96
CA THR A 74 12.47 -6.02 9.83
C THR A 74 13.96 -5.84 10.02
N LYS A 75 14.55 -6.57 10.98
CA LYS A 75 15.99 -6.60 11.24
C LYS A 75 16.81 -7.02 10.01
N ASP A 76 16.29 -7.91 9.21
CA ASP A 76 16.91 -8.43 7.98
C ASP A 76 16.48 -7.69 6.71
N GLY A 77 15.85 -6.49 6.86
CA GLY A 77 15.60 -5.54 5.77
C GLY A 77 14.32 -5.76 4.97
N HIS A 78 13.46 -6.70 5.33
CA HIS A 78 12.18 -6.86 4.65
C HIS A 78 11.19 -5.75 5.03
N LEU A 79 10.50 -5.17 4.04
CA LEU A 79 9.36 -4.31 4.30
C LEU A 79 8.13 -5.16 4.58
N ILE A 80 7.55 -4.96 5.75
CA ILE A 80 6.33 -5.63 6.23
C ILE A 80 5.20 -4.62 6.38
N VAL A 81 3.96 -5.11 6.37
CA VAL A 81 2.77 -4.27 6.50
C VAL A 81 2.27 -4.31 7.95
N MET A 82 2.46 -3.18 8.65
CA MET A 82 2.13 -3.02 10.07
C MET A 82 2.13 -1.55 10.47
N HIS A 83 1.15 -1.13 11.28
CA HIS A 83 1.00 0.26 11.72
C HIS A 83 1.90 0.64 12.91
N ASP A 84 1.80 -0.12 14.02
CA ASP A 84 2.35 0.27 15.31
C ASP A 84 3.88 0.18 15.37
N GLN A 85 4.48 0.87 16.32
CA GLN A 85 5.91 0.78 16.61
C GLN A 85 6.29 -0.57 17.22
N THR A 86 5.32 -1.28 17.82
CA THR A 86 5.51 -2.61 18.41
C THR A 86 4.47 -3.59 17.86
N ILE A 87 4.79 -4.88 17.91
CA ILE A 87 3.92 -5.95 17.43
C ILE A 87 2.85 -6.37 18.47
N ASP A 88 2.86 -5.77 19.66
CA ASP A 88 2.11 -6.23 20.85
C ASP A 88 0.60 -6.22 20.68
N ARG A 89 0.05 -5.14 20.12
CA ARG A 89 -1.40 -4.97 19.96
C ARG A 89 -1.97 -5.91 18.91
N THR A 90 -1.33 -5.97 17.76
CA THR A 90 -1.87 -6.63 16.57
C THR A 90 -1.40 -8.07 16.39
N THR A 91 -0.47 -8.56 17.24
CA THR A 91 0.06 -9.92 17.14
C THR A 91 0.13 -10.64 18.47
N THR A 92 0.47 -11.92 18.43
CA THR A 92 0.76 -12.74 19.63
C THR A 92 2.18 -12.54 20.17
N GLY A 93 3.02 -11.78 19.48
CA GLY A 93 4.39 -11.41 19.89
C GLY A 93 4.42 -10.12 20.69
N LYS A 94 5.66 -9.69 21.07
CA LYS A 94 5.93 -8.44 21.77
C LYS A 94 7.19 -7.79 21.24
N GLY A 95 7.33 -6.47 21.39
CA GLY A 95 8.52 -5.71 21.03
C GLY A 95 8.43 -5.08 19.64
N LYS A 96 9.55 -4.56 19.15
CA LYS A 96 9.60 -3.80 17.90
C LYS A 96 9.87 -4.73 16.72
N PRO A 97 9.24 -4.54 15.54
CA PRO A 97 9.46 -5.37 14.36
C PRO A 97 10.93 -5.34 13.90
N GLU A 98 11.64 -4.23 14.04
CA GLU A 98 13.06 -4.09 13.69
C GLU A 98 14.02 -4.95 14.51
N ASN A 99 13.55 -5.56 15.59
CA ASN A 99 14.34 -6.48 16.41
C ASN A 99 14.26 -7.93 15.92
N TYR A 100 13.38 -8.22 14.96
CA TYR A 100 13.09 -9.56 14.45
C TYR A 100 13.42 -9.68 12.96
N THR A 101 13.91 -10.84 12.55
CA THR A 101 13.92 -11.24 11.14
C THR A 101 12.49 -11.55 10.68
N LEU A 102 12.28 -11.57 9.35
CA LEU A 102 10.98 -11.97 8.80
C LEU A 102 10.58 -13.38 9.24
N GLU A 103 11.54 -14.31 9.30
CA GLU A 103 11.28 -15.68 9.76
C GLU A 103 10.80 -15.72 11.20
N GLU A 104 11.42 -14.96 12.09
CA GLU A 104 11.02 -14.86 13.49
C GLU A 104 9.62 -14.24 13.62
N LEU A 105 9.30 -13.16 12.88
CA LEU A 105 7.97 -12.55 12.86
C LEU A 105 6.89 -13.53 12.37
N ARG A 106 7.21 -14.42 11.45
CA ARG A 106 6.30 -15.46 10.93
C ARG A 106 5.88 -16.51 11.96
N ARG A 107 6.54 -16.56 13.10
CA ARG A 107 6.12 -17.41 14.23
C ARG A 107 4.95 -16.83 15.01
N PHE A 108 4.75 -15.52 14.95
CA PHE A 108 3.60 -14.86 15.55
C PHE A 108 2.36 -14.91 14.63
N ARG A 109 1.21 -14.72 15.23
CA ARG A 109 -0.07 -14.67 14.53
C ARG A 109 -0.71 -13.31 14.75
N LEU A 110 -1.36 -12.79 13.72
CA LEU A 110 -2.16 -11.59 13.84
C LEU A 110 -3.37 -11.82 14.74
N LYS A 111 -3.79 -10.76 15.43
CA LYS A 111 -5.03 -10.70 16.21
C LYS A 111 -6.07 -9.89 15.43
N ASN A 112 -7.32 -10.26 15.53
CA ASN A 112 -8.43 -9.45 15.02
C ASN A 112 -8.71 -8.22 15.91
N GLY A 113 -9.64 -7.36 15.50
CA GLY A 113 -10.02 -6.15 16.25
C GLY A 113 -10.51 -6.40 17.68
N ALA A 114 -10.94 -7.61 18.02
CA ALA A 114 -11.31 -8.06 19.38
C ALA A 114 -10.14 -8.69 20.14
N ALA A 115 -8.91 -8.53 19.66
CA ALA A 115 -7.67 -9.10 20.22
C ALA A 115 -7.61 -10.63 20.25
N HIS A 116 -8.46 -11.33 19.52
CA HIS A 116 -8.39 -12.79 19.40
C HIS A 116 -7.33 -13.19 18.38
N LYS A 117 -6.51 -14.19 18.74
CA LYS A 117 -5.54 -14.82 17.88
C LYS A 117 -6.22 -15.44 16.65
N THR A 118 -5.63 -15.20 15.47
CA THR A 118 -6.06 -15.80 14.20
C THR A 118 -4.99 -16.73 13.63
N THR A 119 -5.18 -17.23 12.41
CA THR A 119 -4.20 -18.00 11.65
C THR A 119 -3.34 -17.10 10.74
N HIS A 120 -3.70 -15.83 10.59
CA HIS A 120 -3.05 -14.90 9.67
C HIS A 120 -1.67 -14.47 10.17
N LEU A 121 -0.77 -14.24 9.22
CA LEU A 121 0.61 -13.80 9.44
C LEU A 121 0.74 -12.31 9.08
N ILE A 122 1.80 -11.66 9.60
CA ILE A 122 2.22 -10.34 9.15
C ILE A 122 2.69 -10.47 7.69
N PRO A 123 2.08 -9.75 6.72
CA PRO A 123 2.49 -9.83 5.34
C PRO A 123 3.70 -8.92 5.06
N THR A 124 4.46 -9.26 4.03
CA THR A 124 5.44 -8.36 3.40
C THR A 124 4.72 -7.41 2.43
N LEU A 125 5.35 -6.28 2.11
CA LEU A 125 4.88 -5.39 1.05
C LEU A 125 4.78 -6.15 -0.29
N GLU A 126 5.76 -7.00 -0.60
CA GLU A 126 5.75 -7.79 -1.84
C GLU A 126 4.50 -8.67 -1.95
N GLU A 127 4.13 -9.38 -0.88
CA GLU A 127 2.92 -10.21 -0.86
C GLU A 127 1.65 -9.39 -1.04
N VAL A 128 1.57 -8.23 -0.39
CA VAL A 128 0.45 -7.29 -0.56
C VAL A 128 0.36 -6.80 -2.00
N MET A 129 1.47 -6.38 -2.59
CA MET A 129 1.48 -5.87 -3.94
C MET A 129 1.12 -6.92 -4.99
N LEU A 130 1.58 -8.16 -4.83
CA LEU A 130 1.18 -9.28 -5.68
C LEU A 130 -0.32 -9.59 -5.56
N LEU A 131 -0.89 -9.52 -4.35
CA LEU A 131 -2.33 -9.69 -4.13
C LEU A 131 -3.15 -8.59 -4.83
N CYS A 132 -2.72 -7.33 -4.68
CA CYS A 132 -3.40 -6.14 -5.19
C CYS A 132 -3.26 -5.96 -6.71
N LYS A 133 -2.27 -6.61 -7.33
CA LYS A 133 -1.87 -6.35 -8.73
C LYS A 133 -3.06 -6.35 -9.69
N GLY A 134 -3.28 -5.20 -10.32
CA GLY A 134 -4.33 -4.97 -11.31
C GLY A 134 -5.76 -4.90 -10.77
N LYS A 135 -5.97 -5.01 -9.44
CA LYS A 135 -7.30 -5.16 -8.84
C LYS A 135 -7.75 -3.93 -8.04
N ILE A 136 -6.83 -3.29 -7.31
CA ILE A 136 -7.12 -2.20 -6.37
C ILE A 136 -5.92 -1.26 -6.30
N LEU A 137 -6.13 0.03 -6.09
CA LEU A 137 -5.05 0.96 -5.79
C LEU A 137 -4.55 0.76 -4.35
N VAL A 138 -3.27 1.09 -4.10
CA VAL A 138 -2.66 0.96 -2.78
C VAL A 138 -2.06 2.28 -2.34
N ASN A 139 -2.52 2.83 -1.22
CA ASN A 139 -1.93 3.98 -0.55
C ASN A 139 -0.96 3.46 0.53
N ILE A 140 0.32 3.74 0.35
CA ILE A 140 1.37 3.24 1.25
C ILE A 140 1.71 4.34 2.25
N ASP A 141 1.17 4.21 3.48
CA ASP A 141 1.54 5.10 4.59
C ASP A 141 2.93 4.75 5.13
N LYS A 142 3.68 5.78 5.55
CA LYS A 142 5.10 5.65 5.93
C LYS A 142 5.99 5.08 4.81
N GLY A 143 5.47 4.99 3.57
CA GLY A 143 6.23 4.56 2.41
C GLY A 143 7.39 5.49 2.08
N TYR A 144 7.30 6.76 2.46
CA TYR A 144 8.35 7.73 2.27
C TYR A 144 9.63 7.40 3.07
N ASP A 145 9.49 6.88 4.29
CA ASP A 145 10.61 6.47 5.13
C ASP A 145 11.46 5.36 4.49
N TYR A 146 10.88 4.63 3.54
CA TYR A 146 11.47 3.50 2.82
C TYR A 146 11.31 3.65 1.30
N PHE A 147 11.31 4.87 0.77
CA PHE A 147 10.87 5.18 -0.60
C PHE A 147 11.57 4.34 -1.67
N LYS A 148 12.91 4.29 -1.63
CA LYS A 148 13.69 3.54 -2.63
C LYS A 148 13.50 2.03 -2.51
N GLU A 149 13.46 1.50 -1.28
CA GLU A 149 13.21 0.06 -1.06
C GLU A 149 11.78 -0.32 -1.49
N ALA A 150 10.79 0.50 -1.13
CA ALA A 150 9.41 0.30 -1.56
C ALA A 150 9.32 0.34 -3.10
N TYR A 151 9.93 1.33 -3.75
CA TYR A 151 9.97 1.43 -5.21
C TYR A 151 10.55 0.17 -5.87
N CYS A 152 11.67 -0.37 -5.36
CA CYS A 152 12.25 -1.61 -5.88
C CYS A 152 11.26 -2.78 -5.83
N ILE A 153 10.45 -2.88 -4.76
CA ILE A 153 9.41 -3.91 -4.64
C ILE A 153 8.28 -3.67 -5.65
N LEU A 154 7.83 -2.40 -5.79
CA LEU A 154 6.79 -2.04 -6.75
C LEU A 154 7.22 -2.32 -8.20
N GLU A 155 8.47 -2.03 -8.53
CA GLU A 155 9.04 -2.33 -9.85
C GLU A 155 9.12 -3.84 -10.10
N LYS A 156 9.67 -4.60 -9.14
CA LYS A 156 9.75 -6.06 -9.18
C LYS A 156 8.38 -6.72 -9.37
N THR A 157 7.36 -6.23 -8.69
CA THR A 157 5.99 -6.75 -8.78
C THR A 157 5.21 -6.22 -9.98
N GLY A 158 5.71 -5.16 -10.65
CA GLY A 158 5.05 -4.47 -11.76
C GLY A 158 3.76 -3.77 -11.31
N THR A 159 3.84 -3.03 -10.19
CA THR A 159 2.70 -2.37 -9.53
C THR A 159 2.96 -0.88 -9.23
N VAL A 160 3.99 -0.29 -9.83
CA VAL A 160 4.38 1.11 -9.61
C VAL A 160 3.23 2.07 -9.88
N ASP A 161 2.50 1.86 -10.97
CA ASP A 161 1.43 2.74 -11.44
C ASP A 161 0.10 2.63 -10.68
N GLN A 162 0.01 1.70 -9.71
CA GLN A 162 -1.17 1.54 -8.85
C GLN A 162 -0.92 1.95 -7.39
N CYS A 163 0.26 2.47 -7.08
CA CYS A 163 0.62 2.85 -5.73
C CYS A 163 0.69 4.36 -5.55
N VAL A 164 0.21 4.81 -4.41
CA VAL A 164 0.37 6.19 -3.92
C VAL A 164 1.35 6.17 -2.77
N ILE A 165 2.42 6.96 -2.88
CA ILE A 165 3.35 7.22 -1.77
C ILE A 165 3.13 8.65 -1.32
N LYS A 166 3.12 8.89 -0.01
CA LYS A 166 2.78 10.20 0.57
C LYS A 166 3.82 10.70 1.56
N ALA A 167 4.02 12.02 1.60
CA ALA A 167 4.80 12.69 2.63
C ALA A 167 4.30 14.11 2.90
N GLY A 168 4.55 14.61 4.11
CA GLY A 168 4.28 15.99 4.51
C GLY A 168 5.52 16.88 4.38
N LEU A 169 6.14 16.93 3.19
CA LEU A 169 7.38 17.65 2.92
C LEU A 169 7.22 18.55 1.69
N PRO A 170 7.95 19.70 1.61
CA PRO A 170 7.98 20.51 0.42
C PRO A 170 8.51 19.75 -0.81
N TYR A 171 8.00 20.08 -2.00
CA TYR A 171 8.35 19.41 -3.26
C TYR A 171 9.86 19.35 -3.51
N GLU A 172 10.58 20.46 -3.31
CA GLU A 172 12.02 20.51 -3.55
C GLU A 172 12.82 19.54 -2.67
N GLN A 173 12.37 19.36 -1.40
CA GLN A 173 12.99 18.39 -0.52
C GLN A 173 12.75 16.96 -1.02
N VAL A 174 11.51 16.63 -1.36
CA VAL A 174 11.16 15.31 -1.91
C VAL A 174 11.93 15.01 -3.18
N LYS A 175 12.08 16.02 -4.06
CA LYS A 175 12.83 15.90 -5.31
C LYS A 175 14.32 15.69 -5.10
N VAL A 176 14.93 16.39 -4.15
CA VAL A 176 16.36 16.21 -3.82
C VAL A 176 16.61 14.80 -3.26
N GLU A 177 15.75 14.32 -2.38
CA GLU A 177 15.93 13.02 -1.71
C GLU A 177 15.59 11.83 -2.62
N ASN A 178 14.58 11.96 -3.50
CA ASN A 178 13.99 10.84 -4.25
C ASN A 178 13.69 11.17 -5.73
N GLY A 179 14.27 12.23 -6.32
CA GLY A 179 13.95 12.68 -7.67
C GLY A 179 14.11 11.62 -8.77
N GLU A 180 14.98 10.63 -8.58
CA GLU A 180 15.18 9.53 -9.52
C GLU A 180 13.93 8.64 -9.69
N VAL A 181 13.10 8.56 -8.66
CA VAL A 181 11.91 7.69 -8.61
C VAL A 181 10.61 8.46 -8.45
N LEU A 182 10.67 9.73 -8.07
CA LEU A 182 9.49 10.57 -7.81
C LEU A 182 8.55 10.64 -9.03
N ASP A 183 9.12 10.85 -10.22
CA ASP A 183 8.35 10.97 -11.47
C ASP A 183 7.75 9.64 -11.96
N LYS A 184 8.12 8.53 -11.32
CA LYS A 184 7.68 7.18 -11.69
C LYS A 184 6.50 6.68 -10.86
N VAL A 185 6.21 7.31 -9.72
CA VAL A 185 5.15 6.92 -8.78
C VAL A 185 4.05 7.97 -8.73
N ILE A 186 2.89 7.61 -8.22
CA ILE A 186 1.88 8.60 -7.81
C ILE A 186 2.29 9.11 -6.44
N PHE A 187 2.73 10.36 -6.37
CA PHE A 187 3.09 11.00 -5.11
C PHE A 187 1.96 11.92 -4.63
N MET A 188 1.61 11.83 -3.35
CA MET A 188 0.56 12.63 -2.73
C MET A 188 1.13 13.45 -1.57
N PRO A 189 1.19 14.78 -1.68
CA PRO A 189 1.55 15.63 -0.56
C PRO A 189 0.48 15.56 0.54
N VAL A 190 0.93 15.40 1.79
CA VAL A 190 0.08 15.45 2.99
C VAL A 190 0.25 16.80 3.66
N ILE A 191 -0.83 17.56 3.79
CA ILE A 191 -0.81 18.91 4.34
C ILE A 191 -1.61 18.92 5.64
N ASN A 192 -0.96 19.25 6.74
CA ASN A 192 -1.65 19.50 8.00
C ASN A 192 -1.83 21.01 8.19
N LEU A 193 -3.03 21.50 7.90
CA LEU A 193 -3.35 22.93 7.94
C LEU A 193 -3.16 23.59 9.31
N ASN A 194 -3.00 22.84 10.39
CA ASN A 194 -2.70 23.35 11.72
C ASN A 194 -1.20 23.55 11.98
N LYS A 195 -0.33 23.19 11.02
CA LYS A 195 1.11 23.38 11.14
C LYS A 195 1.55 24.67 10.45
N GLU A 196 2.58 25.31 11.02
CA GLU A 196 3.16 26.55 10.49
C GLU A 196 3.75 26.43 9.09
N ASP A 197 4.15 25.21 8.69
CA ASP A 197 4.75 24.93 7.38
C ASP A 197 3.72 24.57 6.29
N ALA A 198 2.43 24.57 6.61
CA ALA A 198 1.36 24.17 5.68
C ALA A 198 1.36 24.98 4.38
N GLU A 199 1.40 26.32 4.48
CA GLU A 199 1.44 27.22 3.31
C GLU A 199 2.69 26.97 2.45
N LYS A 200 3.84 26.82 3.08
CA LYS A 200 5.09 26.52 2.37
C LYS A 200 5.01 25.22 1.59
N ILE A 201 4.38 24.17 2.14
CA ILE A 201 4.19 22.91 1.45
C ILE A 201 3.23 23.12 0.26
N ILE A 202 2.08 23.77 0.45
CA ILE A 202 1.12 24.07 -0.62
C ILE A 202 1.81 24.80 -1.76
N ASP A 203 2.47 25.92 -1.49
CA ASP A 203 3.13 26.75 -2.50
C ASP A 203 4.20 25.98 -3.29
N SER A 204 4.89 25.05 -2.62
CA SER A 204 5.92 24.23 -3.29
C SER A 204 5.35 23.32 -4.36
N TYR A 205 4.12 22.79 -4.19
CA TYR A 205 3.46 21.89 -5.15
C TYR A 205 2.64 22.64 -6.22
N GLN A 206 2.20 23.87 -5.97
CA GLN A 206 1.47 24.67 -6.96
C GLN A 206 2.35 25.13 -8.12
N LYS A 207 3.67 25.11 -7.97
CA LYS A 207 4.65 25.53 -8.97
C LYS A 207 5.07 24.42 -9.92
N HIS A 208 4.66 23.20 -9.65
CA HIS A 208 5.02 21.98 -10.37
C HIS A 208 3.80 21.13 -10.72
#